data_4dfd03385220561ea7e79821779d43dd
#
_entry.id   4dfd03385220561ea7e79821779d43dd
#
_cell.length_a   1.000
_cell.length_b   1.000
_cell.length_c   1.000
_cell.angle_alpha   90.00
_cell.angle_beta   90.00
_cell.angle_gamma   90.00
#
_symmetry.space_group_name_H-M   'P 1'
#
loop_
_entity.id
_entity.type
_entity.pdbx_description
1 polymer ?
#
loop_
_entity_poly.entity_id
_entity_poly.type
_entity_poly.pdbx_seq_one_letter_code
_entity_poly.pdbx_strand_id
1 'polypeptide(L)'
;MPLPQPKDNEKQNDYMGRCMHKIGKEDRPQDQKVAICLNTFKNPKKKSKANEMEIDFTEDIKNMNKQQEVKVEAPKVESKIETPANTAVTAPAPEVETKAEEIKVQEAKIEIKAETDGKGELIQTALMQMINQYKILHWQTKSYSQHKSFDGIFESLEENIDTFIETYMGKYGRVIAANAFNLTLANYQDTDYIALTNKYIGFLIGLNDMLDKVQDSDLLNIRDEIVGSLNQLKYLLTLV
;
A
#
# COMPACT_ATOMS: atom_id res chain seq x y z
N MET A 1 -1.95 -35.21 -8.00
CA MET A 1 -2.66 -34.42 -9.04
C MET A 1 -3.92 -33.82 -8.42
N PRO A 2 -4.32 -32.61 -8.76
CA PRO A 2 -5.54 -32.02 -8.21
C PRO A 2 -6.77 -32.81 -8.70
N LEU A 3 -7.70 -33.05 -7.76
CA LEU A 3 -8.96 -33.73 -8.02
C LEU A 3 -9.89 -32.85 -8.87
N PRO A 4 -10.70 -33.45 -9.76
CA PRO A 4 -11.70 -32.69 -10.51
C PRO A 4 -12.73 -32.12 -9.53
N GLN A 5 -13.13 -30.88 -9.74
CA GLN A 5 -14.24 -30.28 -8.97
C GLN A 5 -15.58 -30.64 -9.64
N PRO A 6 -16.67 -30.75 -8.86
CA PRO A 6 -18.01 -30.89 -9.42
C PRO A 6 -18.35 -29.71 -10.33
N LYS A 7 -19.04 -29.97 -11.43
CA LYS A 7 -19.61 -28.93 -12.30
C LYS A 7 -20.94 -28.46 -11.74
N ASP A 8 -21.37 -27.26 -12.14
CA ASP A 8 -22.68 -26.74 -11.77
C ASP A 8 -23.78 -27.71 -12.24
N ASN A 9 -24.68 -28.10 -11.33
CA ASN A 9 -25.77 -29.06 -11.54
C ASN A 9 -25.34 -30.49 -11.97
N GLU A 10 -24.07 -30.89 -11.75
CA GLU A 10 -23.60 -32.23 -12.07
C GLU A 10 -24.18 -33.26 -11.08
N LYS A 11 -24.71 -34.35 -11.62
CA LYS A 11 -25.19 -35.46 -10.77
C LYS A 11 -24.01 -36.18 -10.10
N GLN A 12 -24.23 -36.65 -8.87
CA GLN A 12 -23.19 -37.33 -8.07
C GLN A 12 -22.55 -38.51 -8.84
N ASN A 13 -23.34 -39.30 -9.55
CA ASN A 13 -22.83 -40.46 -10.30
C ASN A 13 -21.89 -40.07 -11.44
N ASP A 14 -22.19 -38.99 -12.17
CA ASP A 14 -21.36 -38.50 -13.25
C ASP A 14 -20.03 -37.95 -12.72
N TYR A 15 -20.11 -37.20 -11.62
CA TYR A 15 -18.93 -36.72 -10.92
C TYR A 15 -18.07 -37.86 -10.39
N MET A 16 -18.68 -38.86 -9.75
CA MET A 16 -17.96 -40.02 -9.21
C MET A 16 -17.20 -40.77 -10.31
N GLY A 17 -17.80 -40.98 -11.49
CA GLY A 17 -17.13 -41.58 -12.64
C GLY A 17 -15.87 -40.84 -13.04
N ARG A 18 -15.95 -39.50 -13.18
CA ARG A 18 -14.79 -38.66 -13.53
C ARG A 18 -13.71 -38.64 -12.44
N CYS A 19 -14.13 -38.57 -11.18
CA CYS A 19 -13.23 -38.54 -10.04
C CYS A 19 -12.48 -39.86 -9.93
N MET A 20 -13.19 -40.98 -9.95
CA MET A 20 -12.61 -42.32 -9.85
C MET A 20 -11.69 -42.64 -11.03
N HIS A 21 -12.01 -42.19 -12.24
CA HIS A 21 -11.11 -42.32 -13.37
C HIS A 21 -9.76 -41.62 -13.15
N LYS A 22 -9.80 -40.46 -12.50
CA LYS A 22 -8.61 -39.65 -12.26
C LYS A 22 -7.72 -40.20 -11.14
N ILE A 23 -8.30 -40.70 -10.04
CA ILE A 23 -7.55 -41.26 -8.91
C ILE A 23 -7.36 -42.75 -8.99
N GLY A 24 -7.94 -43.41 -10.01
CA GLY A 24 -7.88 -44.86 -10.18
C GLY A 24 -6.46 -45.43 -10.26
N LYS A 25 -5.51 -44.63 -10.78
CA LYS A 25 -4.09 -45.01 -10.90
C LYS A 25 -3.26 -44.79 -9.63
N GLU A 26 -3.84 -44.22 -8.58
CA GLU A 26 -3.14 -44.05 -7.29
C GLU A 26 -3.13 -45.34 -6.52
N ASP A 27 -2.03 -45.62 -5.82
CA ASP A 27 -1.89 -46.80 -4.96
C ASP A 27 -2.60 -46.56 -3.61
N ARG A 28 -3.97 -46.68 -3.65
CA ARG A 28 -4.83 -46.51 -2.49
C ARG A 28 -5.95 -47.54 -2.53
N PRO A 29 -6.44 -48.01 -1.35
CA PRO A 29 -7.62 -48.85 -1.29
C PRO A 29 -8.84 -48.23 -1.95
N GLN A 30 -9.69 -49.05 -2.57
CA GLN A 30 -10.84 -48.62 -3.33
C GLN A 30 -11.84 -47.79 -2.52
N ASP A 31 -12.07 -48.20 -1.26
CA ASP A 31 -12.94 -47.49 -0.30
C ASP A 31 -12.45 -46.08 0.03
N GLN A 32 -11.14 -45.91 0.15
CA GLN A 32 -10.55 -44.59 0.37
C GLN A 32 -10.72 -43.70 -0.88
N LYS A 33 -10.56 -44.23 -2.10
CA LYS A 33 -10.78 -43.50 -3.35
C LYS A 33 -12.23 -43.02 -3.43
N VAL A 34 -13.20 -43.90 -3.10
CA VAL A 34 -14.62 -43.56 -3.07
C VAL A 34 -14.90 -42.47 -2.02
N ALA A 35 -14.35 -42.59 -0.83
CA ALA A 35 -14.53 -41.62 0.26
C ALA A 35 -13.99 -40.23 -0.13
N ILE A 36 -12.83 -40.18 -0.77
CA ILE A 36 -12.23 -38.93 -1.24
C ILE A 36 -13.12 -38.25 -2.30
N CYS A 37 -13.63 -39.01 -3.27
CA CYS A 37 -14.50 -38.47 -4.31
C CYS A 37 -15.84 -38.01 -3.72
N LEU A 38 -16.46 -38.81 -2.81
CA LEU A 38 -17.70 -38.41 -2.16
C LEU A 38 -17.53 -37.14 -1.32
N ASN A 39 -16.44 -37.04 -0.56
CA ASN A 39 -16.15 -35.83 0.22
C ASN A 39 -15.97 -34.60 -0.65
N THR A 40 -15.26 -34.74 -1.78
CA THR A 40 -15.07 -33.62 -2.74
C THR A 40 -16.38 -33.22 -3.41
N PHE A 41 -17.32 -34.16 -3.64
CA PHE A 41 -18.63 -33.85 -4.19
C PHE A 41 -19.53 -33.14 -3.18
N LYS A 42 -19.56 -33.62 -1.92
CA LYS A 42 -20.36 -33.03 -0.84
C LYS A 42 -19.86 -31.68 -0.36
N ASN A 43 -18.55 -31.52 -0.39
CA ASN A 43 -17.84 -30.31 -0.06
C ASN A 43 -17.05 -29.86 -1.31
N PRO A 44 -17.73 -29.45 -2.40
CA PRO A 44 -17.01 -28.86 -3.51
C PRO A 44 -16.18 -27.76 -2.87
N LYS A 45 -14.85 -27.79 -3.10
CA LYS A 45 -14.13 -26.53 -2.93
C LYS A 45 -14.97 -25.57 -3.75
N LYS A 46 -15.83 -24.78 -3.09
CA LYS A 46 -16.37 -23.60 -3.72
C LYS A 46 -15.17 -23.12 -4.48
N LYS A 47 -15.26 -23.02 -5.85
CA LYS A 47 -14.46 -22.01 -6.48
C LYS A 47 -14.68 -20.87 -5.53
N SER A 48 -13.77 -20.71 -4.56
CA SER A 48 -13.56 -19.40 -4.09
C SER A 48 -13.52 -18.72 -5.43
N LYS A 49 -14.55 -17.99 -5.79
CA LYS A 49 -14.24 -16.68 -6.29
C LYS A 49 -13.19 -16.36 -5.26
N ALA A 50 -11.92 -16.74 -5.55
CA ALA A 50 -10.86 -15.95 -5.06
C ALA A 50 -11.53 -14.62 -5.29
N ASN A 51 -12.05 -14.03 -4.22
CA ASN A 51 -12.15 -12.63 -4.27
C ASN A 51 -10.77 -12.38 -4.83
N GLU A 52 -10.71 -12.22 -6.16
CA GLU A 52 -9.82 -11.28 -6.72
C GLU A 52 -10.28 -10.07 -5.95
N MET A 53 -9.81 -10.04 -4.73
CA MET A 53 -9.64 -8.86 -3.97
C MET A 53 -8.56 -8.20 -4.78
N GLU A 54 -9.02 -7.65 -5.94
CA GLU A 54 -8.25 -6.74 -6.72
C GLU A 54 -7.97 -5.60 -5.77
N ILE A 55 -6.82 -5.72 -5.09
CA ILE A 55 -6.13 -4.58 -4.56
C ILE A 55 -5.62 -3.89 -5.82
N ASP A 56 -6.53 -3.29 -6.57
CA ASP A 56 -6.20 -2.57 -7.79
C ASP A 56 -6.03 -1.09 -7.43
N PHE A 57 -4.88 -0.79 -6.82
CA PHE A 57 -4.45 0.58 -6.63
C PHE A 57 -4.21 1.32 -7.96
N THR A 58 -4.19 0.62 -9.10
CA THR A 58 -3.92 1.24 -10.40
C THR A 58 -5.10 2.06 -10.90
N GLU A 59 -6.34 1.70 -10.58
CA GLU A 59 -7.52 2.53 -10.88
C GLU A 59 -7.58 3.75 -9.95
N ASP A 60 -7.24 3.57 -8.68
CA ASP A 60 -7.22 4.67 -7.71
C ASP A 60 -6.16 5.72 -8.10
N ILE A 61 -4.96 5.28 -8.50
CA ILE A 61 -3.90 6.17 -9.01
C ILE A 61 -4.35 6.89 -10.29
N LYS A 62 -4.97 6.20 -11.25
CA LYS A 62 -5.47 6.80 -12.49
C LYS A 62 -6.58 7.82 -12.24
N ASN A 63 -7.49 7.54 -11.30
CA ASN A 63 -8.59 8.44 -10.97
C ASN A 63 -8.09 9.71 -10.26
N MET A 64 -7.05 9.62 -9.44
CA MET A 64 -6.44 10.78 -8.78
C MET A 64 -5.69 11.67 -9.78
N ASN A 65 -4.91 11.11 -10.70
CA ASN A 65 -4.22 11.87 -11.75
C ASN A 65 -5.20 12.64 -12.65
N LYS A 66 -6.39 12.06 -12.91
CA LYS A 66 -7.42 12.72 -13.73
C LYS A 66 -8.07 13.92 -13.04
N GLN A 67 -8.04 14.00 -11.71
CA GLN A 67 -8.55 15.14 -10.95
C GLN A 67 -7.52 16.29 -10.83
N GLN A 68 -6.23 16.02 -10.99
CA GLN A 68 -5.18 17.03 -10.93
C GLN A 68 -5.04 17.84 -12.23
N GLU A 69 -5.43 17.29 -13.40
CA GLU A 69 -5.36 18.01 -14.68
C GLU A 69 -6.38 19.17 -14.83
N VAL A 70 -7.34 19.31 -13.89
CA VAL A 70 -8.43 20.31 -14.00
C VAL A 70 -8.18 21.60 -13.20
N LYS A 71 -7.08 21.74 -12.44
CA LYS A 71 -6.82 22.92 -11.60
C LYS A 71 -5.40 23.46 -11.74
N VAL A 72 -5.06 24.02 -12.88
CA VAL A 72 -3.94 24.96 -12.98
C VAL A 72 -4.39 26.19 -13.78
N GLU A 73 -5.11 27.09 -13.15
CA GLU A 73 -5.14 28.49 -13.53
C GLU A 73 -4.14 29.24 -12.64
N ALA A 74 -3.03 29.66 -13.22
CA ALA A 74 -2.01 30.44 -12.56
C ALA A 74 -2.52 31.86 -12.31
N PRO A 75 -2.40 32.43 -11.09
CA PRO A 75 -2.62 33.84 -10.88
C PRO A 75 -1.44 34.63 -11.44
N LYS A 76 -1.72 35.52 -12.41
CA LYS A 76 -0.78 36.55 -12.85
C LYS A 76 -0.50 37.54 -11.70
N VAL A 77 0.70 37.51 -11.17
CA VAL A 77 1.20 38.57 -10.28
C VAL A 77 2.02 39.53 -11.11
N GLU A 78 1.48 40.70 -11.36
CA GLU A 78 2.25 41.86 -11.89
C GLU A 78 3.12 42.43 -10.76
N SER A 79 4.43 42.31 -10.88
CA SER A 79 5.40 42.96 -10.00
C SER A 79 5.67 44.37 -10.48
N LYS A 80 5.21 45.37 -9.73
CA LYS A 80 5.76 46.75 -9.83
C LYS A 80 6.88 46.87 -8.81
N ILE A 81 8.09 47.00 -9.35
CA ILE A 81 9.28 47.38 -8.59
C ILE A 81 9.35 48.91 -8.64
N GLU A 82 9.18 49.57 -7.50
CA GLU A 82 9.58 50.97 -7.33
C GLU A 82 10.78 51.02 -6.36
N THR A 83 11.89 51.48 -6.88
CA THR A 83 13.11 51.82 -6.13
C THR A 83 12.99 53.26 -5.62
N PRO A 84 13.33 53.57 -4.36
CA PRO A 84 13.71 54.93 -4.00
C PRO A 84 15.19 55.05 -3.69
N ALA A 85 15.69 56.16 -4.21
CA ALA A 85 17.07 56.63 -4.15
C ALA A 85 17.55 57.03 -2.76
N ASN A 86 18.83 56.85 -2.62
CA ASN A 86 19.74 57.20 -1.54
C ASN A 86 19.80 58.71 -1.25
N THR A 87 19.69 59.13 0.01
CA THR A 87 20.31 60.37 0.49
C THR A 87 20.73 60.24 1.96
N ALA A 88 22.01 60.40 2.17
CA ALA A 88 22.67 60.51 3.48
C ALA A 88 22.48 61.88 4.10
N VAL A 89 22.30 61.97 5.43
CA VAL A 89 22.79 63.06 6.30
C VAL A 89 22.75 62.64 7.77
N THR A 90 23.94 62.69 8.42
CA THR A 90 24.38 62.97 9.78
C THR A 90 23.43 62.94 11.00
N ALA A 91 23.98 62.30 12.07
CA ALA A 91 23.50 62.25 13.42
C ALA A 91 23.54 63.61 14.18
N PRO A 92 22.82 63.79 15.35
CA PRO A 92 23.33 63.30 16.63
C PRO A 92 22.24 62.70 17.58
N ALA A 93 22.70 61.90 18.50
CA ALA A 93 21.91 61.49 19.67
C ALA A 93 21.79 62.66 20.68
N PRO A 94 20.84 62.74 21.63
CA PRO A 94 20.51 61.71 22.63
C PRO A 94 19.01 61.65 23.05
N GLU A 95 18.72 60.79 23.95
CA GLU A 95 17.77 60.76 25.05
C GLU A 95 16.83 59.58 25.07
N VAL A 96 17.02 58.87 26.20
CA VAL A 96 16.27 57.69 26.60
C VAL A 96 14.89 58.11 27.09
N GLU A 97 13.84 57.72 26.45
CA GLU A 97 12.52 57.59 27.06
C GLU A 97 11.94 56.18 26.79
N THR A 98 11.85 55.43 27.90
CA THR A 98 11.17 54.17 27.98
C THR A 98 9.67 54.35 27.75
N LYS A 99 9.18 53.99 26.58
CA LYS A 99 7.79 53.64 26.37
C LYS A 99 7.70 52.15 26.01
N ALA A 100 7.18 51.40 27.00
CA ALA A 100 6.74 50.04 26.75
C ALA A 100 5.59 50.05 25.73
N GLU A 101 5.90 49.81 24.45
CA GLU A 101 4.89 49.44 23.48
C GLU A 101 4.59 47.98 23.66
N GLU A 102 3.38 47.69 24.10
CA GLU A 102 2.77 46.36 24.07
C GLU A 102 2.80 45.87 22.61
N ILE A 103 3.75 44.99 22.32
CA ILE A 103 3.69 44.20 21.09
C ILE A 103 2.51 43.28 21.23
N LYS A 104 1.36 43.65 20.64
CA LYS A 104 0.26 42.73 20.39
C LYS A 104 0.77 41.72 19.37
N VAL A 105 1.24 40.57 19.88
CA VAL A 105 1.43 39.39 19.08
C VAL A 105 0.05 38.98 18.59
N GLN A 106 -0.28 39.36 17.36
CA GLN A 106 -1.38 38.75 16.64
C GLN A 106 -0.96 37.30 16.44
N GLU A 107 -1.52 36.42 17.25
CA GLU A 107 -1.56 34.99 16.96
C GLU A 107 -2.28 34.83 15.61
N ALA A 108 -1.50 34.77 14.53
CA ALA A 108 -2.00 34.30 13.28
C ALA A 108 -2.41 32.84 13.53
N LYS A 109 -3.71 32.60 13.77
CA LYS A 109 -4.29 31.27 13.65
C LYS A 109 -4.05 30.83 12.21
N ILE A 110 -2.97 30.11 12.01
CA ILE A 110 -2.80 29.28 10.83
C ILE A 110 -3.86 28.20 10.99
N GLU A 111 -5.06 28.44 10.48
CA GLU A 111 -6.00 27.37 10.20
C GLU A 111 -5.32 26.50 9.12
N ILE A 112 -4.58 25.51 9.56
CA ILE A 112 -4.20 24.40 8.70
C ILE A 112 -5.52 23.69 8.39
N LYS A 113 -6.22 24.16 7.35
CA LYS A 113 -7.16 23.30 6.62
C LYS A 113 -6.26 22.18 6.07
N ALA A 114 -6.19 21.07 6.80
CA ALA A 114 -5.83 19.81 6.22
C ALA A 114 -6.90 19.53 5.17
N GLU A 115 -6.73 20.01 3.95
CA GLU A 115 -7.35 19.39 2.80
C GLU A 115 -6.81 17.97 2.85
N THR A 116 -7.66 17.04 3.25
CA THR A 116 -7.34 15.62 3.23
C THR A 116 -7.11 15.27 1.77
N ASP A 117 -5.86 15.41 1.35
CA ASP A 117 -5.40 14.90 0.08
C ASP A 117 -5.58 13.38 0.16
N GLY A 118 -6.58 12.85 -0.52
CA GLY A 118 -6.87 11.40 -0.56
C GLY A 118 -5.66 10.55 -0.95
N LYS A 119 -4.62 11.17 -1.50
CA LYS A 119 -3.32 10.61 -1.82
C LYS A 119 -2.60 10.06 -0.58
N GLY A 120 -2.50 10.82 0.50
CA GLY A 120 -1.86 10.37 1.75
C GLY A 120 -2.61 9.21 2.37
N GLU A 121 -3.95 9.26 2.41
CA GLU A 121 -4.80 8.17 2.89
C GLU A 121 -4.61 6.88 2.08
N LEU A 122 -4.57 6.98 0.74
CA LEU A 122 -4.33 5.85 -0.14
C LEU A 122 -2.94 5.23 0.09
N ILE A 123 -1.90 6.05 0.13
CA ILE A 123 -0.53 5.59 0.35
C ILE A 123 -0.42 4.88 1.70
N GLN A 124 -0.88 5.52 2.78
CA GLN A 124 -0.79 4.96 4.12
C GLN A 124 -1.60 3.67 4.24
N THR A 125 -2.81 3.61 3.69
CA THR A 125 -3.65 2.40 3.69
C THR A 125 -2.95 1.24 2.99
N ALA A 126 -2.39 1.49 1.81
CA ALA A 126 -1.70 0.46 1.03
C ALA A 126 -0.45 -0.06 1.74
N LEU A 127 0.34 0.81 2.33
CA LEU A 127 1.55 0.44 3.08
C LEU A 127 1.20 -0.33 4.36
N MET A 128 0.19 0.09 5.12
CA MET A 128 -0.31 -0.64 6.29
C MET A 128 -0.83 -2.03 5.92
N GLN A 129 -1.56 -2.13 4.80
CA GLN A 129 -2.06 -3.42 4.32
C GLN A 129 -0.91 -4.34 3.91
N MET A 130 0.14 -3.81 3.29
CA MET A 130 1.35 -4.57 2.91
C MET A 130 2.02 -5.21 4.13
N ILE A 131 2.31 -4.44 5.19
CA ILE A 131 2.90 -4.95 6.43
C ILE A 131 2.04 -6.06 7.02
N ASN A 132 0.75 -5.77 7.22
CA ASN A 132 -0.16 -6.70 7.90
C ASN A 132 -0.38 -7.98 7.07
N GLN A 133 -0.39 -7.89 5.74
CA GLN A 133 -0.51 -9.06 4.89
C GLN A 133 0.68 -10.00 5.04
N TYR A 134 1.91 -9.50 5.05
CA TYR A 134 3.08 -10.35 5.26
C TYR A 134 3.11 -10.93 6.67
N LYS A 135 2.58 -10.22 7.68
CA LYS A 135 2.43 -10.78 9.02
C LYS A 135 1.47 -11.97 9.06
N ILE A 136 0.35 -11.90 8.32
CA ILE A 136 -0.56 -13.05 8.17
C ILE A 136 0.13 -14.22 7.46
N LEU A 137 0.88 -13.96 6.37
CA LEU A 137 1.61 -15.00 5.66
C LEU A 137 2.66 -15.66 6.56
N HIS A 138 3.39 -14.88 7.36
CA HIS A 138 4.37 -15.35 8.34
C HIS A 138 3.74 -16.29 9.38
N TRP A 139 2.60 -15.95 9.92
CA TRP A 139 1.94 -16.77 10.96
C TRP A 139 1.29 -18.03 10.40
N GLN A 140 0.81 -18.03 9.18
CA GLN A 140 0.00 -19.10 8.64
C GLN A 140 0.77 -20.09 7.76
N THR A 141 1.99 -19.78 7.33
CA THR A 141 2.80 -20.73 6.56
C THR A 141 3.20 -21.94 7.41
N LYS A 142 3.32 -23.09 6.76
CA LYS A 142 3.81 -24.34 7.38
C LYS A 142 5.26 -24.67 6.98
N SER A 143 5.87 -23.87 6.11
CA SER A 143 7.25 -24.01 5.68
C SER A 143 8.16 -23.13 6.54
N TYR A 144 9.18 -23.71 7.17
CA TYR A 144 10.13 -22.95 7.98
C TYR A 144 10.91 -21.92 7.16
N SER A 145 11.30 -22.26 5.93
CA SER A 145 12.02 -21.32 5.04
C SER A 145 11.14 -20.12 4.68
N GLN A 146 9.87 -20.36 4.33
CA GLN A 146 8.92 -19.28 4.09
C GLN A 146 8.63 -18.44 5.35
N HIS A 147 8.50 -19.11 6.50
CA HIS A 147 8.30 -18.43 7.78
C HIS A 147 9.44 -17.43 8.04
N LYS A 148 10.70 -17.85 7.86
CA LYS A 148 11.85 -16.95 8.00
C LYS A 148 11.91 -15.86 6.93
N SER A 149 11.51 -16.17 5.70
CA SER A 149 11.47 -15.17 4.62
C SER A 149 10.39 -14.11 4.86
N PHE A 150 9.18 -14.52 5.32
CA PHE A 150 8.11 -13.59 5.65
C PHE A 150 8.37 -12.80 6.94
N ASP A 151 9.11 -13.38 7.89
CA ASP A 151 9.58 -12.67 9.09
C ASP A 151 10.52 -11.53 8.73
N GLY A 152 11.56 -11.85 7.95
CA GLY A 152 12.55 -10.85 7.55
C GLY A 152 11.97 -9.72 6.69
N ILE A 153 11.03 -10.02 5.77
CA ILE A 153 10.38 -8.95 5.01
C ILE A 153 9.47 -8.10 5.90
N PHE A 154 8.74 -8.71 6.84
CA PHE A 154 7.91 -7.97 7.78
C PHE A 154 8.73 -6.96 8.59
N GLU A 155 9.86 -7.38 9.17
CA GLU A 155 10.76 -6.51 9.93
C GLU A 155 11.29 -5.35 9.06
N SER A 156 11.75 -5.65 7.84
CA SER A 156 12.24 -4.63 6.91
C SER A 156 11.15 -3.63 6.48
N LEU A 157 9.92 -4.10 6.28
CA LEU A 157 8.79 -3.24 5.92
C LEU A 157 8.36 -2.36 7.08
N GLU A 158 8.36 -2.88 8.32
CA GLU A 158 7.98 -2.12 9.51
C GLU A 158 8.86 -0.87 9.64
N GLU A 159 10.18 -1.02 9.55
CA GLU A 159 11.15 0.08 9.65
C GLU A 159 11.04 1.08 8.49
N ASN A 160 11.05 0.58 7.24
CA ASN A 160 11.07 1.45 6.07
C ASN A 160 9.73 2.17 5.85
N ILE A 161 8.60 1.52 6.12
CA ILE A 161 7.28 2.12 5.97
C ILE A 161 7.04 3.18 7.06
N ASP A 162 7.46 2.93 8.29
CA ASP A 162 7.39 3.93 9.35
C ASP A 162 8.17 5.19 8.95
N THR A 163 9.42 5.03 8.51
CA THR A 163 10.26 6.12 8.01
C THR A 163 9.60 6.85 6.84
N PHE A 164 9.00 6.12 5.89
CA PHE A 164 8.32 6.72 4.74
C PHE A 164 7.14 7.58 5.18
N ILE A 165 6.28 7.06 6.07
CA ILE A 165 5.07 7.74 6.53
C ILE A 165 5.43 8.97 7.37
N GLU A 166 6.42 8.86 8.27
CA GLU A 166 6.89 10.01 9.07
C GLU A 166 7.49 11.11 8.17
N THR A 167 8.30 10.75 7.17
CA THR A 167 8.85 11.69 6.19
C THR A 167 7.73 12.34 5.38
N TYR A 168 6.75 11.55 4.91
CA TYR A 168 5.59 12.07 4.20
C TYR A 168 4.79 13.06 5.04
N MET A 169 4.49 12.70 6.29
CA MET A 169 3.77 13.60 7.21
C MET A 169 4.57 14.84 7.59
N GLY A 170 5.90 14.76 7.62
CA GLY A 170 6.77 15.92 7.82
C GLY A 170 6.67 16.95 6.69
N LYS A 171 6.45 16.49 5.46
CA LYS A 171 6.34 17.34 4.26
C LYS A 171 4.93 17.84 4.01
N TYR A 172 3.95 16.98 4.16
CA TYR A 172 2.56 17.21 3.72
C TYR A 172 1.55 17.35 4.86
N GLY A 173 2.00 17.20 6.10
CA GLY A 173 1.13 17.22 7.27
C GLY A 173 0.55 15.84 7.60
N ARG A 174 -0.22 15.79 8.69
CA ARG A 174 -0.79 14.53 9.21
C ARG A 174 -1.79 13.92 8.23
N VAL A 175 -1.60 12.64 7.92
CA VAL A 175 -2.57 11.87 7.13
C VAL A 175 -3.72 11.45 8.03
N ILE A 176 -4.91 11.91 7.69
CA ILE A 176 -6.14 11.57 8.41
C ILE A 176 -7.13 11.00 7.40
N ALA A 177 -7.57 9.77 7.61
CA ALA A 177 -8.56 9.15 6.77
C ALA A 177 -9.91 9.87 6.89
N ALA A 178 -10.64 10.01 5.79
CA ALA A 178 -11.94 10.67 5.77
C ALA A 178 -12.98 10.00 6.69
N ASN A 179 -12.93 8.66 6.79
CA ASN A 179 -13.79 7.89 7.70
C ASN A 179 -12.95 6.99 8.62
N ALA A 180 -12.24 6.01 8.03
CA ALA A 180 -11.39 5.06 8.74
C ALA A 180 -10.41 4.41 7.75
N PHE A 181 -9.26 3.96 8.24
CA PHE A 181 -8.39 3.10 7.47
C PHE A 181 -8.99 1.69 7.41
N ASN A 182 -9.34 1.23 6.21
CA ASN A 182 -9.89 -0.10 5.99
C ASN A 182 -8.84 -1.00 5.35
N LEU A 183 -8.45 -2.06 6.04
CA LEU A 183 -7.50 -3.03 5.55
C LEU A 183 -8.22 -4.32 5.16
N THR A 184 -7.84 -4.88 4.03
CA THR A 184 -8.36 -6.15 3.58
C THR A 184 -7.22 -7.15 3.46
N LEU A 185 -7.27 -8.20 4.27
CA LEU A 185 -6.19 -9.18 4.41
C LEU A 185 -6.70 -10.57 4.02
N ALA A 186 -5.85 -11.32 3.31
CA ALA A 186 -6.15 -12.66 2.86
C ALA A 186 -5.39 -13.72 3.68
N ASN A 187 -5.96 -14.91 3.82
CA ASN A 187 -5.26 -16.02 4.42
C ASN A 187 -4.15 -16.55 3.49
N TYR A 188 -3.13 -17.14 4.07
CA TYR A 188 -2.02 -17.75 3.34
C TYR A 188 -2.49 -18.76 2.27
N GLN A 189 -3.45 -19.61 2.59
CA GLN A 189 -3.97 -20.63 1.67
C GLN A 189 -4.75 -20.09 0.47
N ASP A 190 -5.22 -18.84 0.57
CA ASP A 190 -6.02 -18.15 -0.44
C ASP A 190 -5.17 -17.14 -1.23
N THR A 191 -3.87 -17.06 -0.93
CA THR A 191 -2.96 -16.05 -1.46
C THR A 191 -1.91 -16.68 -2.37
N ASP A 192 -1.80 -16.20 -3.61
CA ASP A 192 -0.58 -16.32 -4.40
C ASP A 192 0.37 -15.19 -3.95
N TYR A 193 1.27 -15.52 -3.04
CA TYR A 193 2.17 -14.55 -2.44
C TYR A 193 3.20 -13.96 -3.42
N ILE A 194 3.49 -14.63 -4.53
CA ILE A 194 4.36 -14.08 -5.60
C ILE A 194 3.60 -13.04 -6.41
N ALA A 195 2.36 -13.35 -6.83
CA ALA A 195 1.51 -12.39 -7.53
C ALA A 195 1.20 -11.18 -6.65
N LEU A 196 0.91 -11.40 -5.35
CA LEU A 196 0.70 -10.34 -4.38
C LEU A 196 1.95 -9.44 -4.24
N THR A 197 3.15 -10.03 -4.11
CA THR A 197 4.39 -9.26 -4.04
C THR A 197 4.61 -8.41 -5.28
N ASN A 198 4.30 -8.94 -6.47
CA ASN A 198 4.37 -8.18 -7.71
C ASN A 198 3.36 -7.02 -7.74
N LYS A 199 2.14 -7.19 -7.20
CA LYS A 199 1.16 -6.10 -7.07
C LYS A 199 1.68 -4.98 -6.16
N TYR A 200 2.29 -5.32 -5.02
CA TYR A 200 2.88 -4.32 -4.13
C TYR A 200 4.06 -3.58 -4.77
N ILE A 201 4.93 -4.28 -5.49
CA ILE A 201 5.99 -3.64 -6.28
C ILE A 201 5.39 -2.70 -7.33
N GLY A 202 4.35 -3.12 -8.03
CA GLY A 202 3.64 -2.29 -9.02
C GLY A 202 3.06 -1.02 -8.40
N PHE A 203 2.42 -1.13 -7.23
CA PHE A 203 1.93 0.02 -6.48
C PHE A 203 3.07 1.00 -6.11
N LEU A 204 4.17 0.48 -5.54
CA LEU A 204 5.32 1.30 -5.16
C LEU A 204 5.96 2.02 -6.35
N ILE A 205 6.06 1.34 -7.51
CA ILE A 205 6.53 1.98 -8.76
C ILE A 205 5.55 3.07 -9.19
N GLY A 206 4.24 2.85 -9.04
CA GLY A 206 3.20 3.82 -9.34
C GLY A 206 3.28 5.10 -8.51
N LEU A 207 3.97 5.11 -7.38
CA LEU A 207 4.23 6.34 -6.62
C LEU A 207 5.04 7.38 -7.41
N ASN A 208 5.75 6.98 -8.48
CA ASN A 208 6.40 7.92 -9.40
C ASN A 208 5.43 8.91 -10.07
N ASP A 209 4.15 8.52 -10.20
CA ASP A 209 3.11 9.35 -10.81
C ASP A 209 2.38 10.20 -9.75
N MET A 210 2.60 9.89 -8.48
CA MET A 210 1.96 10.56 -7.34
C MET A 210 2.90 11.54 -6.62
N LEU A 211 4.20 11.32 -6.69
CA LEU A 211 5.23 12.10 -5.99
C LEU A 211 6.08 12.87 -7.00
N ASP A 212 6.54 14.06 -6.60
CA ASP A 212 7.45 14.85 -7.42
C ASP A 212 8.86 14.24 -7.41
N LYS A 213 9.44 14.01 -8.58
CA LYS A 213 10.73 13.32 -8.72
C LYS A 213 11.92 14.09 -8.12
N VAL A 214 11.79 15.39 -7.97
CA VAL A 214 12.86 16.25 -7.43
C VAL A 214 12.59 16.57 -5.96
N GLN A 215 11.38 17.05 -5.67
CA GLN A 215 11.02 17.48 -4.31
C GLN A 215 10.83 16.31 -3.36
N ASP A 216 10.37 15.15 -3.85
CA ASP A 216 10.10 13.96 -3.06
C ASP A 216 11.15 12.86 -3.29
N SER A 217 12.37 13.25 -3.69
CA SER A 217 13.46 12.30 -3.92
C SER A 217 13.82 11.48 -2.67
N ASP A 218 13.66 12.04 -1.48
CA ASP A 218 13.82 11.36 -0.19
C ASP A 218 12.78 10.25 0.00
N LEU A 219 11.50 10.52 -0.27
CA LEU A 219 10.42 9.53 -0.24
C LEU A 219 10.63 8.43 -1.29
N LEU A 220 11.04 8.83 -2.49
CA LEU A 220 11.31 7.88 -3.58
C LEU A 220 12.51 6.98 -3.27
N ASN A 221 13.52 7.46 -2.55
CA ASN A 221 14.64 6.63 -2.10
C ASN A 221 14.19 5.57 -1.09
N ILE A 222 13.41 5.95 -0.07
CA ILE A 222 12.86 5.00 0.91
C ILE A 222 11.97 3.97 0.21
N ARG A 223 11.12 4.40 -0.74
CA ARG A 223 10.31 3.52 -1.56
C ARG A 223 11.17 2.51 -2.33
N ASP A 224 12.30 2.92 -2.88
CA ASP A 224 13.20 2.03 -3.62
C ASP A 224 13.84 0.97 -2.73
N GLU A 225 14.12 1.28 -1.47
CA GLU A 225 14.57 0.30 -0.48
C GLU A 225 13.48 -0.74 -0.18
N ILE A 226 12.23 -0.32 -0.07
CA ILE A 226 11.09 -1.23 0.08
C ILE A 226 10.98 -2.16 -1.15
N VAL A 227 11.08 -1.61 -2.36
CA VAL A 227 11.05 -2.39 -3.60
C VAL A 227 12.22 -3.38 -3.66
N GLY A 228 13.41 -2.96 -3.22
CA GLY A 228 14.59 -3.82 -3.11
C GLY A 228 14.34 -5.01 -2.20
N SER A 229 13.79 -4.77 -1.01
CA SER A 229 13.44 -5.81 -0.03
C SER A 229 12.40 -6.79 -0.57
N LEU A 230 11.38 -6.31 -1.26
CA LEU A 230 10.36 -7.16 -1.90
C LEU A 230 10.93 -8.03 -3.03
N ASN A 231 11.86 -7.49 -3.82
CA ASN A 231 12.56 -8.28 -4.84
C ASN A 231 13.46 -9.34 -4.21
N GLN A 232 14.14 -9.03 -3.11
CA GLN A 232 14.91 -10.01 -2.34
C GLN A 232 14.00 -11.11 -1.78
N LEU A 233 12.84 -10.78 -1.24
CA LEU A 233 11.86 -11.76 -0.80
C LEU A 233 11.48 -12.72 -1.94
N LYS A 234 11.22 -12.22 -3.14
CA LYS A 234 10.90 -13.09 -4.29
C LYS A 234 12.00 -14.09 -4.55
N TYR A 235 13.27 -13.68 -4.46
CA TYR A 235 14.40 -14.59 -4.59
C TYR A 235 14.41 -15.65 -3.47
N LEU A 236 14.27 -15.24 -2.21
CA LEU A 236 14.26 -16.15 -1.08
C LEU A 236 13.14 -17.20 -1.18
N LEU A 237 11.99 -16.82 -1.70
CA LEU A 237 10.86 -17.71 -1.92
C LEU A 237 11.08 -18.73 -3.05
N THR A 238 12.13 -18.62 -3.85
CA THR A 238 12.54 -19.66 -4.80
C THR A 238 13.37 -20.77 -4.16
N LEU A 239 13.84 -20.55 -2.93
CA LEU A 239 14.72 -21.49 -2.21
C LEU A 239 13.96 -22.46 -1.30
N VAL A 240 12.66 -22.63 -1.50
CA VAL A 240 11.73 -23.45 -0.71
C VAL A 240 11.47 -24.81 -1.33
#